data_31693f0b6cdb1cb8699b90b4d64f989d
#
_entry.id   31693f0b6cdb1cb8699b90b4d64f989d
#
_cell.length_a   1.000
_cell.length_b   1.000
_cell.length_c   1.000
_cell.angle_alpha   90.00
_cell.angle_beta   90.00
_cell.angle_gamma   90.00
#
_symmetry.space_group_name_H-M   'P 1'
#
loop_
_entity.id
_entity.type
_entity.pdbx_description
1 polymer ?
#
loop_
_entity_poly.entity_id
_entity_poly.type
_entity_poly.pdbx_seq_one_letter_code
_entity_poly.pdbx_strand_id
1 'polypeptide(L)'
;MSGELPLVDAERLRREHEDRARELAAHPERARITKRAVVRVVRDYLKEARVGEFTFRSDEHPPAGGGEAPTPLDYFVAAVGL
;
A
#
# COMPACT_ATOMS: atom_id res chain seq x y z
N MET A 1 -22.36 18.24 15.67
CA MET A 1 -21.92 19.27 14.73
C MET A 1 -22.37 18.96 13.33
N SER A 2 -23.26 19.74 12.82
CA SER A 2 -23.92 19.41 11.56
C SER A 2 -23.10 19.64 10.30
N GLY A 3 -21.91 20.10 10.35
CA GLY A 3 -21.09 20.34 9.17
C GLY A 3 -20.10 19.27 8.85
N GLU A 4 -19.99 18.26 9.67
CA GLU A 4 -19.00 17.23 9.48
C GLU A 4 -19.44 16.21 8.44
N LEU A 5 -18.56 15.95 7.48
CA LEU A 5 -18.79 14.88 6.51
C LEU A 5 -18.34 13.56 7.11
N PRO A 6 -19.03 12.47 6.80
CA PRO A 6 -18.56 11.16 7.21
C PRO A 6 -17.19 10.87 6.63
N LEU A 7 -16.34 10.16 7.37
CA LEU A 7 -15.01 9.74 6.90
C LEU A 7 -15.11 8.82 5.71
N VAL A 8 -16.20 8.11 5.58
CA VAL A 8 -16.40 7.12 4.53
C VAL A 8 -17.73 7.39 3.85
N ASP A 9 -17.73 7.45 2.55
CA ASP A 9 -18.95 7.50 1.74
C ASP A 9 -19.46 6.05 1.57
N ALA A 10 -20.23 5.60 2.55
CA ALA A 10 -20.67 4.21 2.60
C ALA A 10 -21.55 3.83 1.41
N GLU A 11 -22.40 4.77 0.94
CA GLU A 11 -23.28 4.53 -0.20
C GLU A 11 -22.49 4.27 -1.47
N ARG A 12 -21.51 5.12 -1.75
CA ARG A 12 -20.65 4.97 -2.93
C ARG A 12 -19.82 3.69 -2.86
N LEU A 13 -19.24 3.42 -1.69
CA LEU A 13 -18.41 2.21 -1.52
C LEU A 13 -19.24 0.94 -1.66
N ARG A 14 -20.47 0.95 -1.16
CA ARG A 14 -21.36 -0.20 -1.32
C ARG A 14 -21.66 -0.45 -2.79
N ARG A 15 -21.97 0.59 -3.55
CA ARG A 15 -22.23 0.46 -4.99
C ARG A 15 -21.01 -0.04 -5.75
N GLU A 16 -19.85 0.51 -5.46
CA GLU A 16 -18.62 0.07 -6.09
C GLU A 16 -18.31 -1.38 -5.77
N HIS A 17 -18.55 -1.79 -4.55
CA HIS A 17 -18.34 -3.18 -4.14
C HIS A 17 -19.27 -4.12 -4.88
N GLU A 18 -20.55 -3.76 -4.96
CA GLU A 18 -21.55 -4.57 -5.67
C GLU A 18 -21.25 -4.66 -7.16
N ASP A 19 -20.85 -3.54 -7.78
CA ASP A 19 -20.48 -3.51 -9.19
C ASP A 19 -19.27 -4.38 -9.46
N ARG A 20 -18.27 -4.30 -8.59
CA ARG A 20 -17.07 -5.13 -8.69
C ARG A 20 -17.40 -6.61 -8.54
N ALA A 21 -18.25 -6.95 -7.58
CA ALA A 21 -18.66 -8.34 -7.37
C ALA A 21 -19.36 -8.89 -8.61
N ARG A 22 -20.25 -8.11 -9.23
CA ARG A 22 -20.91 -8.52 -10.47
C ARG A 22 -19.92 -8.68 -11.63
N GLU A 23 -18.98 -7.75 -11.74
CA GLU A 23 -17.96 -7.82 -12.78
C GLU A 23 -17.08 -9.06 -12.62
N LEU A 24 -16.65 -9.35 -11.41
CA LEU A 24 -15.82 -10.52 -11.14
C LEU A 24 -16.59 -11.82 -11.32
N ALA A 25 -17.88 -11.83 -11.02
CA ALA A 25 -18.72 -13.01 -11.28
C ALA A 25 -18.86 -13.27 -12.79
N ALA A 26 -18.98 -12.20 -13.60
CA ALA A 26 -19.06 -12.31 -15.04
C ALA A 26 -17.69 -12.61 -15.68
N HIS A 27 -16.60 -12.15 -15.07
CA HIS A 27 -15.24 -12.28 -15.59
C HIS A 27 -14.29 -12.74 -14.49
N PRO A 28 -14.37 -14.01 -14.05
CA PRO A 28 -13.54 -14.50 -12.93
C PRO A 28 -12.04 -14.34 -13.16
N GLU A 29 -11.60 -14.34 -14.42
CA GLU A 29 -10.18 -14.15 -14.76
C GLU A 29 -9.64 -12.79 -14.32
N ARG A 30 -10.49 -11.79 -14.12
CA ARG A 30 -10.10 -10.46 -13.67
C ARG A 30 -9.78 -10.41 -12.19
N ALA A 31 -10.10 -11.47 -11.44
CA ALA A 31 -9.70 -11.57 -10.03
C ALA A 31 -8.20 -11.85 -9.88
N ARG A 32 -7.54 -12.32 -10.93
CA ARG A 32 -6.10 -12.58 -10.89
C ARG A 32 -5.36 -11.29 -11.20
N ILE A 33 -4.64 -10.80 -10.21
CA ILE A 33 -3.80 -9.60 -10.34
C ILE A 33 -2.35 -9.96 -10.05
N THR A 34 -1.45 -9.16 -10.61
CA THR A 34 -0.01 -9.26 -10.31
C THR A 34 0.46 -7.94 -9.74
N LYS A 35 1.06 -8.00 -8.56
CA LYS A 35 1.73 -6.86 -7.95
C LYS A 35 3.23 -7.08 -8.03
N ARG A 36 3.96 -6.04 -8.40
CA ARG A 36 5.42 -6.10 -8.50
C ARG A 36 6.04 -4.94 -7.75
N ALA A 37 7.15 -5.25 -7.12
CA ALA A 37 7.99 -4.24 -6.49
C ALA A 37 9.37 -4.34 -7.10
N VAL A 38 9.98 -3.20 -7.36
CA VAL A 38 11.39 -3.12 -7.75
C VAL A 38 12.12 -2.44 -6.61
N VAL A 39 13.11 -3.13 -6.06
CA VAL A 39 13.89 -2.63 -4.93
C VAL A 39 15.33 -2.49 -5.36
N ARG A 40 15.93 -1.32 -5.08
CA ARG A 40 17.35 -1.10 -5.34
C ARG A 40 18.03 -0.57 -4.09
N VAL A 41 19.28 -0.93 -3.93
CA VAL A 41 20.11 -0.39 -2.86
C VAL A 41 20.60 1.00 -3.28
N VAL A 42 20.36 2.00 -2.42
CA VAL A 42 20.90 3.35 -2.63
C VAL A 42 22.30 3.44 -2.08
N ARG A 43 22.46 3.07 -0.81
CA ARG A 43 23.77 2.89 -0.14
C ARG A 43 23.55 2.17 1.17
N ASP A 44 24.46 1.30 1.53
CA ASP A 44 24.37 0.52 2.77
C ASP A 44 23.01 -0.17 2.92
N TYR A 45 22.28 0.15 3.97
CA TYR A 45 20.94 -0.39 4.20
C TYR A 45 19.81 0.47 3.62
N LEU A 46 20.15 1.65 3.11
CA LEU A 46 19.14 2.52 2.50
C LEU A 46 18.74 1.96 1.15
N LYS A 47 17.49 1.64 1.02
CA LYS A 47 16.89 1.05 -0.18
C LYS A 47 15.73 1.89 -0.66
N GLU A 48 15.46 1.79 -1.93
CA GLU A 48 14.30 2.43 -2.54
C GLU A 48 13.46 1.35 -3.22
N ALA A 49 12.17 1.36 -2.94
CA ALA A 49 11.21 0.45 -3.54
C ALA A 49 10.23 1.22 -4.40
N ARG A 50 9.88 0.64 -5.54
CA ARG A 50 8.82 1.17 -6.39
C ARG A 50 7.77 0.10 -6.60
N VAL A 51 6.52 0.46 -6.32
CA VAL A 51 5.35 -0.39 -6.55
C VAL A 51 4.35 0.45 -7.34
N GLY A 52 4.10 0.05 -8.59
CA GLY A 52 3.30 0.86 -9.49
C GLY A 52 3.95 2.23 -9.69
N GLU A 53 3.21 3.28 -9.42
CA GLU A 53 3.70 4.66 -9.53
C GLU A 53 4.24 5.21 -8.20
N PHE A 54 4.22 4.41 -7.15
CA PHE A 54 4.65 4.85 -5.83
C PHE A 54 6.08 4.44 -5.54
N THR A 55 6.83 5.37 -4.97
CA THR A 55 8.22 5.14 -4.56
C THR A 55 8.35 5.47 -3.07
N PHE A 56 9.02 4.61 -2.33
CA PHE A 56 9.29 4.83 -0.93
C PHE A 56 10.63 4.21 -0.54
N ARG A 57 11.17 4.67 0.58
CA ARG A 57 12.49 4.25 1.04
C ARG A 57 12.41 3.49 2.34
N SER A 58 13.40 2.66 2.57
CA SER A 58 13.58 1.90 3.81
C SER A 58 15.06 1.94 4.20
N ASP A 59 15.30 1.99 5.50
CA ASP A 59 16.65 1.99 6.06
C ASP A 59 16.65 1.15 7.34
N GLU A 60 17.77 1.11 8.03
CA GLU A 60 17.89 0.50 9.33
C GLU A 60 18.25 1.54 10.38
N HIS A 61 17.98 1.21 11.64
CA HIS A 61 18.37 2.07 12.74
C HIS A 61 19.88 2.14 12.91
N PRO A 62 20.42 3.28 13.34
CA PRO A 62 21.84 3.33 13.70
C PRO A 62 22.17 2.32 14.82
N PRO A 63 23.38 1.76 14.85
CA PRO A 63 24.51 2.07 13.99
C PRO A 63 24.54 1.35 12.65
N ALA A 64 23.67 0.36 12.44
CA ALA A 64 23.69 -0.42 11.18
C ALA A 64 23.34 0.46 9.98
N GLY A 65 22.23 1.18 10.06
CA GLY A 65 21.83 2.11 9.02
C GLY A 65 21.93 3.54 9.49
N GLY A 66 21.47 4.45 8.65
CA GLY A 66 21.48 5.89 8.95
C GLY A 66 20.19 6.41 9.58
N GLY A 67 19.16 5.59 9.67
CA GLY A 67 17.86 6.01 10.20
C GLY A 67 17.15 7.03 9.33
N GLU A 68 17.41 7.02 8.02
CA GLU A 68 16.86 8.03 7.10
C GLU A 68 15.44 7.72 6.65
N ALA A 69 14.95 6.52 6.94
CA ALA A 69 13.62 6.06 6.53
C ALA A 69 13.17 4.95 7.48
N PRO A 70 11.86 4.61 7.46
CA PRO A 70 11.37 3.49 8.25
C PRO A 70 12.05 2.17 7.86
N THR A 71 12.13 1.25 8.81
CA THR A 71 12.68 -0.07 8.53
C THR A 71 11.65 -0.92 7.78
N PRO A 72 12.09 -2.00 7.11
CA PRO A 72 11.15 -2.94 6.51
C PRO A 72 10.10 -3.47 7.51
N LEU A 73 10.52 -3.70 8.75
CA LEU A 73 9.59 -4.15 9.80
C LEU A 73 8.53 -3.09 10.11
N ASP A 74 8.92 -1.82 10.13
CA ASP A 74 7.97 -0.72 10.34
C ASP A 74 6.90 -0.73 9.24
N TYR A 75 7.32 -0.90 7.99
CA TYR A 75 6.39 -0.99 6.86
C TYR A 75 5.47 -2.20 6.98
N PHE A 76 6.02 -3.33 7.38
CA PHE A 76 5.24 -4.54 7.56
C PHE A 76 4.15 -4.35 8.62
N VAL A 77 4.50 -3.77 9.76
CA VAL A 77 3.55 -3.49 10.84
C VAL A 77 2.46 -2.52 10.37
N ALA A 78 2.86 -1.47 9.67
CA ALA A 78 1.90 -0.51 9.11
C ALA A 78 0.96 -1.18 8.11
N ALA A 79 1.49 -2.04 7.24
CA ALA A 79 0.69 -2.73 6.24
C ALA A 79 -0.35 -3.66 6.89
N VAL A 80 0.00 -4.30 7.99
CA VAL A 80 -0.93 -5.14 8.74
C VAL A 80 -2.10 -4.31 9.30
N GLY A 81 -1.81 -3.07 9.72
CA GLY A 81 -2.83 -2.17 10.26
C GLY A 81 -3.72 -1.53 9.18
N LEU A 82 -3.26 -1.51 7.95
CA LEU A 82 -4.04 -0.94 6.86
C LEU A 82 -5.11 -1.93 6.38
#